data_1d55ed4affa10cd56f2b9e732862fff2
#
_entry.id   1d55ed4affa10cd56f2b9e732862fff2
#
_cell.length_a   1.000
_cell.length_b   1.000
_cell.length_c   1.000
_cell.angle_alpha   90.00
_cell.angle_beta   90.00
_cell.angle_gamma   90.00
#
_symmetry.space_group_name_H-M   'P 1'
#
loop_
_entity.id
_entity.type
_entity.pdbx_description
1 polymer ?
#
loop_
_entity_poly.entity_id
_entity_poly.type
_entity_poly.pdbx_seq_one_letter_code
_entity_poly.pdbx_strand_id
1 'polypeptide(L)'
;MLKQLLLCSVLVLTVAGQTPAASNEFGNAYEAKAMLDRAIAKVKTDKLAAIDSFNHNDLPFRDRDLFVFCFNGSDGRFTAHEAFVTRDVRNLRDSNGAPFGAEMYNTAQEGRVTEVTFVSPLPGSTELAFKSAYVTRIGDQVCGVSAYQVDGPNESIKIAQHQRW
;
A
#
# COMPACT_ATOMS: atom_id res chain seq x y z
N MET A 1 -7.97 -76.99 -19.45
CA MET A 1 -8.91 -75.84 -19.50
C MET A 1 -8.41 -74.80 -18.50
N LEU A 2 -7.67 -73.79 -18.98
CA LEU A 2 -7.03 -72.79 -18.14
C LEU A 2 -7.81 -71.49 -18.31
N LYS A 3 -8.52 -71.03 -17.25
CA LYS A 3 -9.21 -69.75 -17.23
C LYS A 3 -8.22 -68.63 -16.86
N GLN A 4 -7.89 -67.80 -17.82
CA GLN A 4 -7.15 -66.55 -17.58
C GLN A 4 -8.10 -65.49 -16.99
N LEU A 5 -7.81 -65.04 -15.78
CA LEU A 5 -8.40 -63.85 -15.15
C LEU A 5 -7.63 -62.61 -15.60
N LEU A 6 -8.26 -61.75 -16.38
CA LEU A 6 -7.77 -60.41 -16.71
C LEU A 6 -8.07 -59.47 -15.53
N LEU A 7 -7.03 -59.08 -14.82
CA LEU A 7 -7.12 -57.94 -13.86
C LEU A 7 -7.07 -56.63 -14.66
N CYS A 8 -8.17 -55.92 -14.66
CA CYS A 8 -8.24 -54.54 -15.21
C CYS A 8 -7.84 -53.57 -14.09
N SER A 9 -6.59 -53.09 -14.11
CA SER A 9 -6.13 -52.02 -13.20
C SER A 9 -6.68 -50.68 -13.67
N VAL A 10 -7.61 -50.11 -12.92
CA VAL A 10 -8.12 -48.76 -13.12
C VAL A 10 -7.10 -47.78 -12.50
N LEU A 11 -6.38 -47.06 -13.34
CA LEU A 11 -5.49 -45.98 -12.93
C LEU A 11 -6.34 -44.73 -12.66
N VAL A 12 -6.60 -44.40 -11.38
CA VAL A 12 -7.28 -43.14 -11.01
C VAL A 12 -6.24 -42.04 -11.05
N LEU A 13 -6.30 -41.19 -12.09
CA LEU A 13 -5.58 -39.91 -12.11
C LEU A 13 -6.26 -38.93 -11.19
N THR A 14 -5.67 -38.67 -10.03
CA THR A 14 -6.05 -37.54 -9.18
C THR A 14 -5.53 -36.25 -9.81
N VAL A 15 -6.42 -35.48 -10.44
CA VAL A 15 -6.11 -34.09 -10.86
C VAL A 15 -6.05 -33.26 -9.59
N ALA A 16 -4.85 -32.91 -9.13
CA ALA A 16 -4.66 -31.89 -8.09
C ALA A 16 -5.15 -30.55 -8.67
N GLY A 17 -6.33 -30.13 -8.25
CA GLY A 17 -6.84 -28.80 -8.57
C GLY A 17 -5.91 -27.76 -7.96
N GLN A 18 -5.17 -27.07 -8.80
CA GLN A 18 -4.50 -25.83 -8.41
C GLN A 18 -5.58 -24.79 -8.15
N THR A 19 -5.85 -24.49 -6.89
CA THR A 19 -6.59 -23.28 -6.54
C THR A 19 -5.79 -22.09 -7.05
N PRO A 20 -6.36 -21.20 -7.91
CA PRO A 20 -5.67 -19.97 -8.27
C PRO A 20 -5.36 -19.24 -6.96
N ALA A 21 -4.09 -18.87 -6.74
CA ALA A 21 -3.74 -17.95 -5.67
C ALA A 21 -4.62 -16.71 -5.87
N ALA A 22 -5.42 -16.35 -4.85
CA ALA A 22 -6.18 -15.12 -4.87
C ALA A 22 -5.15 -14.00 -5.07
N SER A 23 -5.23 -13.30 -6.21
CA SER A 23 -4.44 -12.09 -6.42
C SER A 23 -4.94 -11.10 -5.38
N ASN A 24 -4.09 -10.71 -4.41
CA ASN A 24 -4.45 -9.70 -3.43
C ASN A 24 -4.81 -8.43 -4.18
N GLU A 25 -6.07 -8.03 -4.09
CA GLU A 25 -6.59 -6.82 -4.76
C GLU A 25 -5.87 -5.56 -4.26
N PHE A 26 -5.43 -5.58 -3.01
CA PHE A 26 -4.72 -4.49 -2.34
C PHE A 26 -3.30 -4.89 -2.00
N GLY A 27 -2.41 -3.89 -1.98
CA GLY A 27 -1.06 -4.07 -1.44
C GLY A 27 -1.07 -4.07 0.08
N ASN A 28 -0.12 -4.81 0.66
CA ASN A 28 0.01 -4.94 2.11
C ASN A 28 1.14 -4.05 2.69
N ALA A 29 1.24 -4.03 4.02
CA ALA A 29 2.25 -3.25 4.75
C ALA A 29 3.71 -3.59 4.38
N TYR A 30 3.99 -4.86 4.10
CA TYR A 30 5.33 -5.29 3.70
C TYR A 30 5.70 -4.74 2.32
N GLU A 31 4.79 -4.85 1.36
CA GLU A 31 4.97 -4.33 0.00
C GLU A 31 5.07 -2.80 -0.03
N ALA A 32 4.27 -2.11 0.81
CA ALA A 32 4.34 -0.65 0.96
C ALA A 32 5.71 -0.20 1.49
N LYS A 33 6.23 -0.86 2.54
CA LYS A 33 7.57 -0.56 3.08
C LYS A 33 8.66 -0.87 2.07
N ALA A 34 8.59 -1.99 1.34
CA ALA A 34 9.54 -2.32 0.30
C ALA A 34 9.52 -1.31 -0.88
N MET A 35 8.34 -0.78 -1.22
CA MET A 35 8.22 0.30 -2.22
C MET A 35 8.84 1.59 -1.69
N LEU A 36 8.61 1.94 -0.43
CA LEU A 36 9.21 3.11 0.22
C LEU A 36 10.75 3.01 0.25
N ASP A 37 11.32 1.85 0.54
CA ASP A 37 12.77 1.65 0.54
C ASP A 37 13.38 1.94 -0.85
N ARG A 38 12.71 1.48 -1.93
CA ARG A 38 13.12 1.82 -3.30
C ARG A 38 13.01 3.31 -3.60
N ALA A 39 11.93 3.96 -3.12
CA ALA A 39 11.74 5.39 -3.27
C ALA A 39 12.82 6.19 -2.55
N ILE A 40 13.18 5.82 -1.31
CA ILE A 40 14.28 6.43 -0.54
C ILE A 40 15.59 6.35 -1.34
N ALA A 41 15.93 5.19 -1.87
CA ALA A 41 17.15 5.01 -2.66
C ALA A 41 17.16 5.91 -3.90
N LYS A 42 16.03 6.00 -4.63
CA LYS A 42 15.92 6.83 -5.83
C LYS A 42 16.01 8.33 -5.50
N VAL A 43 15.34 8.80 -4.45
CA VAL A 43 15.41 10.22 -4.01
C VAL A 43 16.84 10.60 -3.59
N LYS A 44 17.54 9.72 -2.89
CA LYS A 44 18.95 9.94 -2.50
C LYS A 44 19.90 9.99 -3.70
N THR A 45 19.59 9.28 -4.78
CA THR A 45 20.42 9.26 -6.00
C THR A 45 20.15 10.47 -6.88
N ASP A 46 18.89 10.74 -7.18
CA ASP A 46 18.43 11.87 -8.00
C ASP A 46 17.00 12.26 -7.60
N LYS A 47 16.90 13.30 -6.79
CA LYS A 47 15.60 13.77 -6.27
C LYS A 47 14.65 14.21 -7.39
N LEU A 48 15.14 14.93 -8.39
CA LEU A 48 14.27 15.46 -9.44
C LEU A 48 13.72 14.33 -10.31
N ALA A 49 14.58 13.42 -10.75
CA ALA A 49 14.15 12.25 -11.49
C ALA A 49 13.26 11.30 -10.66
N ALA A 50 13.43 11.26 -9.32
CA ALA A 50 12.57 10.49 -8.44
C ALA A 50 11.15 11.08 -8.38
N ILE A 51 11.02 12.39 -8.10
CA ILE A 51 9.74 13.09 -8.05
C ILE A 51 8.99 13.01 -9.39
N ASP A 52 9.71 13.13 -10.50
CA ASP A 52 9.14 12.98 -11.84
C ASP A 52 8.57 11.57 -12.04
N SER A 53 9.36 10.52 -11.75
CA SER A 53 8.91 9.11 -11.83
C SER A 53 7.69 8.83 -10.97
N PHE A 54 7.61 9.41 -9.75
CA PHE A 54 6.48 9.19 -8.85
C PHE A 54 5.21 9.87 -9.39
N ASN A 55 5.31 11.04 -9.99
CA ASN A 55 4.18 11.75 -10.61
C ASN A 55 3.69 11.07 -11.89
N HIS A 56 4.56 10.35 -12.61
CA HIS A 56 4.17 9.56 -13.78
C HIS A 56 3.70 8.14 -13.43
N ASN A 57 3.70 7.78 -12.14
CA ASN A 57 3.37 6.43 -11.67
C ASN A 57 4.23 5.33 -12.32
N ASP A 58 5.52 5.62 -12.53
CA ASP A 58 6.45 4.68 -13.13
C ASP A 58 6.64 3.44 -12.26
N LEU A 59 6.76 2.27 -12.89
CA LEU A 59 7.19 1.07 -12.17
C LEU A 59 8.66 1.23 -11.71
N PRO A 60 8.99 0.81 -10.50
CA PRO A 60 8.23 0.03 -9.52
C PRO A 60 7.62 0.88 -8.37
N PHE A 61 7.21 2.12 -8.63
CA PHE A 61 6.70 3.07 -7.62
C PHE A 61 5.18 3.14 -7.59
N ARG A 62 4.52 2.30 -8.37
CA ARG A 62 3.09 2.02 -8.34
C ARG A 62 2.85 0.51 -8.44
N ASP A 63 1.95 -0.03 -7.60
CA ASP A 63 1.46 -1.41 -7.68
C ASP A 63 0.08 -1.49 -7.04
N ARG A 64 -0.95 -1.86 -7.83
CA ARG A 64 -2.35 -1.92 -7.37
C ARG A 64 -2.78 -0.57 -6.76
N ASP A 65 -3.13 -0.54 -5.46
CA ASP A 65 -3.47 0.69 -4.70
C ASP A 65 -2.25 1.37 -4.04
N LEU A 66 -1.07 0.73 -4.10
CA LEU A 66 0.16 1.32 -3.58
C LEU A 66 0.75 2.31 -4.57
N PHE A 67 1.12 3.47 -4.09
CA PHE A 67 1.89 4.47 -4.82
C PHE A 67 2.76 5.31 -3.88
N VAL A 68 3.85 5.83 -4.42
CA VAL A 68 4.73 6.73 -3.67
C VAL A 68 4.15 8.15 -3.71
N PHE A 69 4.04 8.77 -2.55
CA PHE A 69 3.78 10.19 -2.44
C PHE A 69 4.94 10.89 -1.74
N CYS A 70 5.18 12.17 -2.07
CA CYS A 70 6.15 12.99 -1.38
C CYS A 70 5.62 14.41 -1.17
N PHE A 71 6.06 15.06 -0.10
CA PHE A 71 5.82 16.47 0.14
C PHE A 71 7.08 17.15 0.65
N ASN A 72 7.18 18.45 0.45
CA ASN A 72 8.29 19.24 0.94
C ASN A 72 8.24 19.37 2.47
N GLY A 73 9.33 19.04 3.13
CA GLY A 73 9.42 19.03 4.59
C GLY A 73 9.45 20.40 5.25
N SER A 74 9.59 21.50 4.49
CA SER A 74 9.57 22.86 5.04
C SER A 74 8.20 23.53 4.95
N ASP A 75 7.46 23.33 3.85
CA ASP A 75 6.16 24.00 3.62
C ASP A 75 4.96 23.04 3.57
N GLY A 76 5.19 21.71 3.58
CA GLY A 76 4.15 20.69 3.59
C GLY A 76 3.46 20.47 2.24
N ARG A 77 3.89 21.12 1.15
CA ARG A 77 3.25 20.96 -0.15
C ARG A 77 3.64 19.67 -0.82
N PHE A 78 2.65 18.93 -1.34
CA PHE A 78 2.93 17.73 -2.12
C PHE A 78 3.74 18.05 -3.37
N THR A 79 4.85 17.34 -3.54
CA THR A 79 5.72 17.36 -4.71
C THR A 79 5.46 16.17 -5.62
N ALA A 80 4.98 15.04 -5.05
CA ALA A 80 4.48 13.89 -5.79
C ALA A 80 3.24 13.31 -5.12
N HIS A 81 2.15 13.16 -5.89
CA HIS A 81 0.90 12.50 -5.47
C HIS A 81 -0.05 12.38 -6.66
N GLU A 82 -0.83 11.29 -6.75
CA GLU A 82 -1.81 11.09 -7.84
C GLU A 82 -2.83 12.24 -7.99
N ALA A 83 -3.28 12.82 -6.86
CA ALA A 83 -4.38 13.81 -6.88
C ALA A 83 -4.09 15.12 -6.15
N PHE A 84 -3.00 15.21 -5.35
CA PHE A 84 -2.81 16.31 -4.40
C PHE A 84 -1.56 17.15 -4.62
N VAL A 85 -0.91 17.03 -5.77
CA VAL A 85 0.26 17.88 -6.09
C VAL A 85 -0.07 19.35 -5.81
N THR A 86 0.83 20.05 -5.13
CA THR A 86 0.72 21.42 -4.63
C THR A 86 -0.19 21.65 -3.41
N ARG A 87 -1.05 20.70 -3.03
CA ARG A 87 -1.83 20.83 -1.79
C ARG A 87 -0.94 20.70 -0.57
N ASP A 88 -1.35 21.31 0.53
CA ASP A 88 -0.65 21.19 1.82
C ASP A 88 -1.13 19.93 2.55
N VAL A 89 -0.18 19.02 2.84
CA VAL A 89 -0.45 17.77 3.56
C VAL A 89 -1.10 18.00 4.91
N ARG A 90 -0.77 19.08 5.63
CA ARG A 90 -1.32 19.40 6.96
C ARG A 90 -2.83 19.62 6.97
N ASN A 91 -3.41 19.90 5.82
CA ASN A 91 -4.86 20.10 5.67
C ASN A 91 -5.63 18.80 5.43
N LEU A 92 -4.94 17.67 5.25
CA LEU A 92 -5.61 16.39 5.04
C LEU A 92 -6.29 15.92 6.32
N ARG A 93 -7.53 15.48 6.14
CA ARG A 93 -8.36 14.86 7.19
C ARG A 93 -8.82 13.50 6.68
N ASP A 94 -8.91 12.56 7.58
CA ASP A 94 -9.48 11.25 7.27
C ASP A 94 -11.03 11.30 7.23
N SER A 95 -11.66 10.16 6.97
CA SER A 95 -13.13 10.07 6.90
C SER A 95 -13.83 10.38 8.23
N ASN A 96 -13.12 10.34 9.35
CA ASN A 96 -13.61 10.70 10.68
C ASN A 96 -13.23 12.14 11.09
N GLY A 97 -12.54 12.89 10.20
CA GLY A 97 -12.08 14.26 10.46
C GLY A 97 -10.74 14.33 11.19
N ALA A 98 -10.08 13.23 11.48
CA ALA A 98 -8.78 13.21 12.16
C ALA A 98 -7.67 13.83 11.28
N PRO A 99 -6.77 14.66 11.83
CA PRO A 99 -5.77 15.42 11.08
C PRO A 99 -4.51 14.58 10.74
N PHE A 100 -4.69 13.45 10.06
CA PHE A 100 -3.61 12.50 9.77
C PHE A 100 -2.47 13.12 8.93
N GLY A 101 -2.78 14.08 8.06
CA GLY A 101 -1.77 14.76 7.26
C GLY A 101 -0.84 15.63 8.11
N ALA A 102 -1.39 16.34 9.11
CA ALA A 102 -0.58 17.08 10.08
C ALA A 102 0.26 16.14 10.95
N GLU A 103 -0.25 14.97 11.30
CA GLU A 103 0.51 13.95 12.02
C GLU A 103 1.68 13.45 11.19
N MET A 104 1.48 13.09 9.90
CA MET A 104 2.58 12.71 9.00
C MET A 104 3.66 13.79 8.93
N TYR A 105 3.25 15.07 8.78
CA TYR A 105 4.18 16.19 8.70
C TYR A 105 5.03 16.36 9.96
N ASN A 106 4.39 16.25 11.13
CA ASN A 106 5.04 16.50 12.43
C ASN A 106 5.90 15.33 12.91
N THR A 107 5.59 14.09 12.49
CA THR A 107 6.25 12.88 13.01
C THR A 107 7.32 12.30 12.09
N ALA A 108 7.36 12.71 10.81
CA ALA A 108 8.35 12.22 9.85
C ALA A 108 9.78 12.63 10.24
N GLN A 109 10.67 11.65 10.36
CA GLN A 109 12.06 11.84 10.79
C GLN A 109 13.03 11.25 9.75
N GLU A 110 14.24 11.82 9.69
CA GLU A 110 15.33 11.28 8.85
C GLU A 110 15.77 9.92 9.38
N GLY A 111 15.93 8.94 8.47
CA GLY A 111 16.44 7.60 8.79
C GLY A 111 15.48 6.71 9.58
N ARG A 112 14.26 7.14 9.84
CA ARG A 112 13.22 6.36 10.53
C ARG A 112 11.92 6.38 9.77
N VAL A 113 11.34 5.20 9.56
CA VAL A 113 9.98 5.09 9.05
C VAL A 113 8.98 5.22 10.20
N THR A 114 8.07 6.20 10.08
CA THR A 114 6.95 6.42 11.01
C THR A 114 5.68 5.90 10.36
N GLU A 115 4.83 5.26 11.15
CA GLU A 115 3.51 4.81 10.72
C GLU A 115 2.44 5.76 11.25
N VAL A 116 1.53 6.22 10.37
CA VAL A 116 0.36 7.03 10.71
C VAL A 116 -0.88 6.32 10.18
N THR A 117 -1.79 5.97 11.08
CA THR A 117 -3.04 5.27 10.74
C THR A 117 -4.18 6.27 10.56
N PHE A 118 -5.01 6.05 9.54
CA PHE A 118 -6.18 6.88 9.22
C PHE A 118 -7.29 6.04 8.59
N VAL A 119 -8.50 6.59 8.52
CA VAL A 119 -9.66 5.94 7.93
C VAL A 119 -9.92 6.48 6.53
N SER A 120 -10.01 5.60 5.55
CA SER A 120 -10.20 5.96 4.13
C SER A 120 -11.22 5.03 3.48
N PRO A 121 -12.04 5.52 2.51
CA PRO A 121 -12.87 4.64 1.72
C PRO A 121 -12.03 3.64 0.93
N LEU A 122 -12.53 2.42 0.78
CA LEU A 122 -11.98 1.48 -0.18
C LEU A 122 -12.18 2.00 -1.62
N PRO A 123 -11.24 1.77 -2.54
CA PRO A 123 -11.38 2.17 -3.93
C PRO A 123 -12.70 1.70 -4.56
N GLY A 124 -13.45 2.62 -5.15
CA GLY A 124 -14.75 2.30 -5.78
C GLY A 124 -15.88 1.95 -4.81
N SER A 125 -15.70 2.13 -3.50
CA SER A 125 -16.68 1.79 -2.46
C SER A 125 -16.89 2.96 -1.49
N THR A 126 -18.00 2.92 -0.75
CA THR A 126 -18.26 3.79 0.41
C THR A 126 -17.87 3.13 1.74
N GLU A 127 -17.41 1.89 1.69
CA GLU A 127 -16.96 1.16 2.86
C GLU A 127 -15.66 1.75 3.39
N LEU A 128 -15.61 2.05 4.69
CA LEU A 128 -14.48 2.66 5.34
C LEU A 128 -13.54 1.60 5.91
N ALA A 129 -12.24 1.74 5.62
CA ALA A 129 -11.22 0.84 6.11
C ALA A 129 -10.05 1.61 6.76
N PHE A 130 -9.33 0.93 7.65
CA PHE A 130 -8.09 1.47 8.20
C PHE A 130 -6.98 1.39 7.16
N LYS A 131 -6.24 2.49 7.02
CA LYS A 131 -5.07 2.61 6.15
C LYS A 131 -3.88 3.13 6.94
N SER A 132 -2.69 2.59 6.73
CA SER A 132 -1.45 3.07 7.34
C SER A 132 -0.57 3.71 6.30
N ALA A 133 -0.15 4.96 6.54
CA ALA A 133 0.91 5.62 5.79
C ALA A 133 2.26 5.38 6.49
N TYR A 134 3.21 4.83 5.76
CA TYR A 134 4.60 4.68 6.18
C TYR A 134 5.39 5.83 5.59
N VAL A 135 5.89 6.75 6.43
CA VAL A 135 6.55 7.98 6.00
C VAL A 135 7.94 8.12 6.59
N THR A 136 8.84 8.74 5.85
CA THR A 136 10.17 9.10 6.32
C THR A 136 10.65 10.39 5.67
N ARG A 137 11.51 11.13 6.36
CA ARG A 137 12.19 12.30 5.80
C ARG A 137 13.44 11.88 5.03
N ILE A 138 13.68 12.53 3.90
CA ILE A 138 14.85 12.32 3.03
C ILE A 138 15.32 13.70 2.60
N GLY A 139 16.19 14.32 3.38
CA GLY A 139 16.61 15.70 3.17
C GLY A 139 15.44 16.69 3.27
N ASP A 140 15.17 17.43 2.20
CA ASP A 140 14.04 18.39 2.13
C ASP A 140 12.70 17.76 1.76
N GLN A 141 12.66 16.46 1.44
CA GLN A 141 11.41 15.74 1.15
C GLN A 141 10.99 14.86 2.32
N VAL A 142 9.69 14.67 2.46
CA VAL A 142 9.10 13.56 3.21
C VAL A 142 8.37 12.70 2.20
N CYS A 143 8.74 11.44 2.10
CA CYS A 143 8.09 10.49 1.20
C CYS A 143 7.43 9.35 1.96
N GLY A 144 6.40 8.78 1.38
CA GLY A 144 5.65 7.68 1.97
C GLY A 144 4.92 6.83 0.96
N VAL A 145 4.44 5.69 1.46
CA VAL A 145 3.51 4.77 0.78
C VAL A 145 2.46 4.37 1.78
N SER A 146 1.19 4.30 1.36
CA SER A 146 0.10 3.86 2.23
C SER A 146 -0.47 2.52 1.79
N ALA A 147 -0.81 1.65 2.76
CA ALA A 147 -1.50 0.38 2.52
C ALA A 147 -2.71 0.24 3.43
N TYR A 148 -3.77 -0.44 2.96
CA TYR A 148 -4.88 -0.83 3.83
C TYR A 148 -4.40 -1.85 4.84
N GLN A 149 -4.92 -1.74 6.08
CA GLN A 149 -4.65 -2.74 7.12
C GLN A 149 -5.45 -4.00 6.83
N VAL A 150 -4.82 -5.16 7.03
CA VAL A 150 -5.46 -6.47 6.88
C VAL A 150 -5.60 -7.14 8.25
N ASP A 151 -6.69 -7.88 8.46
CA ASP A 151 -6.94 -8.63 9.68
C ASP A 151 -6.51 -10.10 9.50
N GLY A 152 -5.50 -10.52 10.24
CA GLY A 152 -5.10 -11.92 10.39
C GLY A 152 -4.51 -12.59 9.14
N PRO A 153 -4.34 -13.91 9.18
CA PRO A 153 -3.61 -14.66 8.16
C PRO A 153 -4.35 -14.79 6.81
N ASN A 154 -5.64 -14.44 6.76
CA ASN A 154 -6.43 -14.50 5.52
C ASN A 154 -6.44 -13.18 4.73
N GLU A 155 -5.63 -12.21 5.15
CA GLU A 155 -5.47 -10.91 4.46
C GLU A 155 -6.79 -10.14 4.17
N SER A 156 -7.82 -10.32 5.01
CA SER A 156 -9.04 -9.53 4.91
C SER A 156 -8.79 -8.08 5.33
N ILE A 157 -9.35 -7.12 4.60
CA ILE A 157 -9.20 -5.69 4.94
C ILE A 157 -9.89 -5.39 6.27
N LYS A 158 -9.20 -4.66 7.13
CA LYS A 158 -9.72 -4.20 8.41
C LYS A 158 -10.69 -3.04 8.23
N ILE A 159 -11.98 -3.35 8.35
CA ILE A 159 -13.06 -2.37 8.19
C ILE A 159 -13.16 -1.49 9.43
N ALA A 160 -13.27 -0.17 9.22
CA ALA A 160 -13.56 0.78 10.26
C ALA A 160 -15.06 0.76 10.56
N GLN A 161 -15.45 0.18 11.68
CA GLN A 161 -16.86 0.20 12.08
C GLN A 161 -17.31 1.64 12.35
N HIS A 162 -18.48 2.00 11.81
CA HIS A 162 -19.11 3.28 12.12
C HIS A 162 -19.41 3.31 13.63
N GLN A 163 -18.69 4.08 14.40
CA GLN A 163 -19.13 4.42 15.75
C GLN A 163 -20.34 5.35 15.60
N ARG A 164 -21.55 4.78 15.77
CA ARG A 164 -22.77 5.59 15.96
C ARG A 164 -22.68 6.21 17.35
N TRP A 165 -22.53 7.50 17.38
CA TRP A 165 -22.78 8.35 18.57
C TRP A 165 -24.28 8.57 18.75
#